data_abeb36b346b2f64e0d32649c706b87cc
#
_entry.id   abeb36b346b2f64e0d32649c706b87cc
#
_cell.length_a   1.000
_cell.length_b   1.000
_cell.length_c   1.000
_cell.angle_alpha   90.00
_cell.angle_beta   90.00
_cell.angle_gamma   90.00
#
_symmetry.space_group_name_H-M   'P 1'
#
loop_
_entity.id
_entity.type
_entity.pdbx_description
1 polymer ?
#
loop_
_entity_poly.entity_id
_entity_poly.type
_entity_poly.pdbx_seq_one_letter_code
_entity_poly.pdbx_strand_id
1 'polypeptide(L)'
;MQQTKQIYPHKNLKEIIQYIEDNGISFYDYVLNYEDEHFKAYLFEVLDSMFTCVQNGLHHEGVIPGRLQLKRVAKSMYQQAINTRRESDRERLLVSSYAYAVSEENACGNKIVTAPTCGASGILPAVLFYCYKQL
;
A
#
# COMPACT_ATOMS: atom_id res chain seq x y z
N MET A 1 12.74 -25.53 15.93
CA MET A 1 12.74 -24.07 15.76
C MET A 1 13.79 -23.74 14.70
N GLN A 2 13.36 -23.37 13.50
CA GLN A 2 14.29 -22.86 12.50
C GLN A 2 14.76 -21.47 12.97
N GLN A 3 16.05 -21.32 13.20
CA GLN A 3 16.64 -20.00 13.46
C GLN A 3 16.46 -19.17 12.18
N THR A 4 15.65 -18.14 12.26
CA THR A 4 15.52 -17.14 11.19
C THR A 4 16.90 -16.50 11.01
N LYS A 5 17.52 -16.70 9.85
CA LYS A 5 18.83 -16.12 9.54
C LYS A 5 18.66 -14.60 9.56
N GLN A 6 19.39 -13.92 10.43
CA GLN A 6 19.40 -12.45 10.46
C GLN A 6 20.05 -11.96 9.18
N ILE A 7 19.29 -11.26 8.33
CA ILE A 7 19.75 -10.72 7.05
C ILE A 7 20.46 -9.37 7.28
N TYR A 8 19.85 -8.49 8.07
CA TYR A 8 20.39 -7.16 8.33
C TYR A 8 21.24 -7.13 9.60
N PRO A 9 22.49 -6.57 9.55
CA PRO A 9 23.38 -6.52 10.72
C PRO A 9 22.95 -5.49 11.77
N HIS A 10 22.23 -4.44 11.36
CA HIS A 10 21.83 -3.32 12.22
C HIS A 10 20.54 -3.64 12.96
N LYS A 11 20.51 -3.31 14.27
CA LYS A 11 19.41 -3.74 15.17
C LYS A 11 18.24 -2.75 15.22
N ASN A 12 18.47 -1.51 14.82
CA ASN A 12 17.46 -0.45 14.89
C ASN A 12 17.69 0.61 13.81
N LEU A 13 16.68 1.45 13.58
CA LEU A 13 16.70 2.46 12.55
C LEU A 13 17.84 3.49 12.73
N LYS A 14 18.23 3.80 13.95
CA LYS A 14 19.32 4.77 14.21
C LYS A 14 20.65 4.24 13.68
N GLU A 15 20.95 2.97 13.91
CA GLU A 15 22.15 2.32 13.38
C GLU A 15 22.14 2.27 11.84
N ILE A 16 20.97 2.03 11.25
CA ILE A 16 20.79 2.03 9.78
C ILE A 16 21.03 3.42 9.20
N ILE A 17 20.44 4.47 9.80
CA ILE A 17 20.64 5.85 9.36
C ILE A 17 22.13 6.22 9.44
N GLN A 18 22.79 5.93 10.55
CA GLN A 18 24.23 6.22 10.70
C GLN A 18 25.05 5.51 9.61
N TYR A 19 24.78 4.23 9.36
CA TYR A 19 25.48 3.49 8.31
C TYR A 19 25.25 4.08 6.92
N ILE A 20 24.04 4.51 6.60
CA ILE A 20 23.66 5.13 5.33
C ILE A 20 24.42 6.45 5.16
N GLU A 21 24.43 7.30 6.20
CA GLU A 21 25.14 8.59 6.19
C GLU A 21 26.65 8.41 6.04
N ASP A 22 27.25 7.48 6.80
CA ASP A 22 28.70 7.21 6.77
C ASP A 22 29.17 6.68 5.41
N ASN A 23 28.29 5.97 4.67
CA ASN A 23 28.61 5.38 3.38
C ASN A 23 28.07 6.18 2.18
N GLY A 24 27.32 7.24 2.39
CA GLY A 24 26.75 8.08 1.33
C GLY A 24 25.78 7.33 0.40
N ILE A 25 25.01 6.36 0.93
CA ILE A 25 24.08 5.54 0.17
C ILE A 25 22.63 5.86 0.55
N SER A 26 21.66 5.42 -0.26
CA SER A 26 20.24 5.54 0.06
C SER A 26 19.74 4.34 0.88
N PHE A 27 18.52 4.45 1.48
CA PHE A 27 17.85 3.30 2.08
C PHE A 27 17.61 2.17 1.09
N TYR A 28 17.35 2.51 -0.17
CA TYR A 28 17.18 1.53 -1.24
C TYR A 28 18.47 0.74 -1.47
N ASP A 29 19.62 1.43 -1.59
CA ASP A 29 20.92 0.79 -1.76
C ASP A 29 21.26 -0.08 -0.56
N TYR A 30 20.96 0.41 0.66
CA TYR A 30 21.14 -0.36 1.88
C TYR A 30 20.40 -1.70 1.82
N VAL A 31 19.13 -1.68 1.45
CA VAL A 31 18.34 -2.92 1.33
C VAL A 31 18.92 -3.84 0.27
N LEU A 32 19.25 -3.31 -0.92
CA LEU A 32 19.79 -4.12 -2.02
C LEU A 32 21.17 -4.75 -1.69
N ASN A 33 21.94 -4.16 -0.78
CA ASN A 33 23.22 -4.72 -0.36
C ASN A 33 23.09 -5.99 0.50
N TYR A 34 21.91 -6.21 1.10
CA TYR A 34 21.68 -7.34 2.01
C TYR A 34 20.67 -8.37 1.48
N GLU A 35 19.80 -7.97 0.56
CA GLU A 35 18.80 -8.84 -0.05
C GLU A 35 19.37 -9.54 -1.30
N ASP A 36 18.74 -10.63 -1.70
CA ASP A 36 19.14 -11.41 -2.87
C ASP A 36 18.59 -10.82 -4.19
N GLU A 37 19.00 -11.42 -5.31
CA GLU A 37 18.59 -11.00 -6.66
C GLU A 37 17.07 -11.10 -6.91
N HIS A 38 16.34 -11.94 -6.15
CA HIS A 38 14.90 -12.14 -6.30
C HIS A 38 14.09 -11.04 -5.59
N PHE A 39 14.73 -10.26 -4.71
CA PHE A 39 14.03 -9.26 -3.90
C PHE A 39 13.28 -8.22 -4.74
N LYS A 40 13.87 -7.77 -5.85
CA LYS A 40 13.20 -6.82 -6.75
C LYS A 40 11.93 -7.41 -7.38
N ALA A 41 12.00 -8.66 -7.84
CA ALA A 41 10.83 -9.35 -8.40
C ALA A 41 9.73 -9.48 -7.35
N TYR A 42 10.08 -9.85 -6.13
CA TYR A 42 9.16 -9.90 -5.00
C TYR A 42 8.49 -8.53 -4.72
N LEU A 43 9.24 -7.44 -4.74
CA LEU A 43 8.66 -6.09 -4.56
C LEU A 43 7.66 -5.74 -5.67
N PHE A 44 7.93 -6.14 -6.92
CA PHE A 44 6.97 -5.95 -8.01
C PHE A 44 5.69 -6.77 -7.82
N GLU A 45 5.79 -8.00 -7.34
CA GLU A 45 4.60 -8.81 -7.00
C GLU A 45 3.77 -8.19 -5.88
N VAL A 46 4.44 -7.64 -4.86
CA VAL A 46 3.77 -6.92 -3.77
C VAL A 46 3.04 -5.69 -4.31
N LEU A 47 3.72 -4.90 -5.15
CA LEU A 47 3.13 -3.68 -5.75
C LEU A 47 1.94 -4.02 -6.64
N ASP A 48 2.06 -5.05 -7.48
CA ASP A 48 0.96 -5.53 -8.34
C ASP A 48 -0.24 -5.99 -7.50
N SER A 49 0.00 -6.70 -6.42
CA SER A 49 -1.04 -7.10 -5.47
C SER A 49 -1.75 -5.90 -4.82
N MET A 50 -1.01 -4.84 -4.48
CA MET A 50 -1.56 -3.59 -3.96
C MET A 50 -2.45 -2.91 -5.01
N PHE A 51 -1.98 -2.79 -6.24
CA PHE A 51 -2.71 -2.11 -7.32
C PHE A 51 -3.94 -2.89 -7.76
N THR A 52 -3.82 -4.20 -7.86
CA THR A 52 -4.97 -5.10 -8.14
C THR A 52 -6.03 -4.96 -7.06
N CYS A 53 -5.65 -4.89 -5.80
CA CYS A 53 -6.59 -4.70 -4.69
C CYS A 53 -7.33 -3.36 -4.80
N VAL A 54 -6.64 -2.26 -5.09
CA VAL A 54 -7.28 -0.95 -5.32
C VAL A 54 -8.28 -1.04 -6.47
N GLN A 55 -7.87 -1.60 -7.61
CA GLN A 55 -8.73 -1.74 -8.80
C GLN A 55 -9.98 -2.56 -8.49
N ASN A 56 -9.83 -3.71 -7.85
CA ASN A 56 -10.96 -4.56 -7.47
C ASN A 56 -11.94 -3.82 -6.56
N GLY A 57 -11.46 -3.14 -5.52
CA GLY A 57 -12.30 -2.41 -4.59
C GLY A 57 -13.05 -1.23 -5.24
N LEU A 58 -12.47 -0.59 -6.27
CA LEU A 58 -13.15 0.45 -7.04
C LEU A 58 -14.26 -0.10 -7.95
N HIS A 59 -14.20 -1.38 -8.31
CA HIS A 59 -15.24 -2.02 -9.15
C HIS A 59 -16.36 -2.66 -8.32
N HIS A 60 -16.03 -3.13 -7.12
CA HIS A 60 -17.00 -3.83 -6.29
C HIS A 60 -18.03 -2.86 -5.67
N GLU A 61 -19.26 -3.34 -5.57
CA GLU A 61 -20.39 -2.64 -4.93
C GLU A 61 -21.05 -3.57 -3.90
N GLY A 62 -22.02 -3.05 -3.17
CA GLY A 62 -22.84 -3.82 -2.25
C GLY A 62 -22.56 -3.50 -0.78
N VAL A 63 -22.74 -4.49 0.07
CA VAL A 63 -22.67 -4.37 1.52
C VAL A 63 -21.49 -5.20 2.04
N ILE A 64 -20.69 -4.61 2.90
CA ILE A 64 -19.59 -5.28 3.60
C ILE A 64 -20.18 -6.31 4.57
N PRO A 65 -19.67 -7.56 4.60
CA PRO A 65 -20.10 -8.57 5.55
C PRO A 65 -19.96 -8.09 7.00
N GLY A 66 -20.93 -8.40 7.84
CA GLY A 66 -20.89 -8.07 9.26
C GLY A 66 -22.22 -7.54 9.79
N ARG A 67 -22.26 -7.28 11.10
CA ARG A 67 -23.49 -6.84 11.79
C ARG A 67 -23.94 -5.44 11.40
N LEU A 68 -23.00 -4.58 11.02
CA LEU A 68 -23.27 -3.17 10.75
C LEU A 68 -23.85 -2.91 9.36
N GLN A 69 -23.82 -3.89 8.45
CA GLN A 69 -24.35 -3.78 7.09
C GLN A 69 -23.88 -2.51 6.35
N LEU A 70 -22.59 -2.19 6.48
CA LEU A 70 -21.99 -1.00 5.89
C LEU A 70 -21.96 -1.14 4.37
N LYS A 71 -22.40 -0.11 3.66
CA LYS A 71 -22.30 -0.05 2.21
C LYS A 71 -20.88 0.27 1.77
N ARG A 72 -20.43 -0.32 0.68
CA ARG A 72 -19.20 0.07 0.00
C ARG A 72 -19.36 1.48 -0.57
N VAL A 73 -18.33 2.31 -0.39
CA VAL A 73 -18.34 3.73 -0.79
C VAL A 73 -17.19 4.09 -1.75
N ALA A 74 -16.17 3.23 -1.88
CA ALA A 74 -14.98 3.51 -2.69
C ALA A 74 -15.34 3.90 -4.12
N LYS A 75 -16.19 3.14 -4.80
CA LYS A 75 -16.61 3.39 -6.18
C LYS A 75 -17.35 4.73 -6.32
N SER A 76 -18.29 5.02 -5.42
CA SER A 76 -19.04 6.29 -5.46
C SER A 76 -18.14 7.49 -5.20
N MET A 77 -17.18 7.38 -4.28
CA MET A 77 -16.18 8.42 -4.04
C MET A 77 -15.28 8.65 -5.26
N TYR A 78 -14.86 7.57 -5.92
CA TYR A 78 -14.09 7.66 -7.17
C TYR A 78 -14.88 8.37 -8.28
N GLN A 79 -16.15 8.01 -8.47
CA GLN A 79 -17.03 8.69 -9.42
C GLN A 79 -17.21 10.18 -9.10
N GLN A 80 -17.34 10.52 -7.82
CA GLN A 80 -17.39 11.90 -7.39
C GLN A 80 -16.08 12.64 -7.68
N ALA A 81 -14.93 11.99 -7.45
CA ALA A 81 -13.62 12.57 -7.71
C ALA A 81 -13.43 12.96 -9.18
N ILE A 82 -13.76 12.04 -10.11
CA ILE A 82 -13.59 12.31 -11.56
C ILE A 82 -14.52 13.42 -12.07
N ASN A 83 -15.64 13.70 -11.39
CA ASN A 83 -16.57 14.78 -11.71
C ASN A 83 -16.26 16.08 -10.98
N THR A 84 -15.27 16.10 -10.08
CA THR A 84 -14.89 17.27 -9.28
C THR A 84 -13.96 18.18 -10.09
N ARG A 85 -14.33 19.46 -10.22
CA ARG A 85 -13.57 20.45 -11.01
C ARG A 85 -12.34 20.98 -10.28
N ARG A 86 -12.45 21.16 -8.97
CA ARG A 86 -11.37 21.70 -8.14
C ARG A 86 -10.30 20.63 -7.91
N GLU A 87 -9.09 20.89 -8.36
CA GLU A 87 -7.98 19.91 -8.37
C GLU A 87 -7.68 19.35 -6.97
N SER A 88 -7.52 20.21 -5.96
CA SER A 88 -7.22 19.78 -4.59
C SER A 88 -8.31 18.88 -3.97
N ASP A 89 -9.58 19.10 -4.32
CA ASP A 89 -10.68 18.28 -3.84
C ASP A 89 -10.73 16.95 -4.61
N ARG A 90 -10.44 16.98 -5.91
CA ARG A 90 -10.33 15.80 -6.75
C ARG A 90 -9.22 14.87 -6.27
N GLU A 91 -8.02 15.39 -6.02
CA GLU A 91 -6.89 14.62 -5.51
C GLU A 91 -7.22 13.93 -4.18
N ARG A 92 -7.77 14.70 -3.24
CA ARG A 92 -8.17 14.19 -1.94
C ARG A 92 -9.22 13.07 -2.05
N LEU A 93 -10.22 13.25 -2.90
CA LEU A 93 -11.24 12.23 -3.16
C LEU A 93 -10.65 10.99 -3.85
N LEU A 94 -9.72 11.14 -4.80
CA LEU A 94 -9.06 10.03 -5.45
C LEU A 94 -8.28 9.18 -4.44
N VAL A 95 -7.36 9.79 -3.68
CA VAL A 95 -6.58 9.07 -2.67
C VAL A 95 -7.47 8.40 -1.63
N SER A 96 -8.51 9.11 -1.18
CA SER A 96 -9.48 8.54 -0.23
C SER A 96 -10.23 7.37 -0.83
N SER A 97 -10.70 7.46 -2.09
CA SER A 97 -11.41 6.36 -2.75
C SER A 97 -10.52 5.10 -2.88
N TYR A 98 -9.23 5.26 -3.17
CA TYR A 98 -8.27 4.15 -3.24
C TYR A 98 -8.04 3.51 -1.86
N ALA A 99 -7.93 4.32 -0.81
CA ALA A 99 -7.78 3.83 0.55
C ALA A 99 -9.03 3.06 1.02
N TYR A 100 -10.22 3.59 0.72
CA TYR A 100 -11.47 2.87 0.99
C TYR A 100 -11.59 1.59 0.19
N ALA A 101 -11.18 1.58 -1.08
CA ALA A 101 -11.18 0.37 -1.92
C ALA A 101 -10.43 -0.78 -1.25
N VAL A 102 -9.20 -0.54 -0.79
CA VAL A 102 -8.41 -1.56 -0.09
C VAL A 102 -9.03 -1.96 1.25
N SER A 103 -9.52 -0.97 2.02
CA SER A 103 -10.15 -1.24 3.32
C SER A 103 -11.41 -2.08 3.19
N GLU A 104 -12.21 -1.85 2.15
CA GLU A 104 -13.42 -2.62 1.83
C GLU A 104 -13.07 -4.04 1.37
N GLU A 105 -12.01 -4.21 0.55
CA GLU A 105 -11.51 -5.53 0.16
C GLU A 105 -11.02 -6.31 1.39
N ASN A 106 -10.28 -5.67 2.30
CA ASN A 106 -9.88 -6.28 3.56
C ASN A 106 -11.08 -6.72 4.41
N ALA A 107 -12.08 -5.86 4.56
CA ALA A 107 -13.27 -6.16 5.34
C ALA A 107 -14.13 -7.30 4.73
N CYS A 108 -14.00 -7.52 3.43
CA CYS A 108 -14.65 -8.65 2.73
C CYS A 108 -13.81 -9.94 2.72
N GLY A 109 -12.62 -9.95 3.32
CA GLY A 109 -11.73 -11.10 3.37
C GLY A 109 -10.97 -11.37 2.07
N ASN A 110 -10.87 -10.38 1.19
CA ASN A 110 -10.12 -10.48 -0.04
C ASN A 110 -8.61 -10.29 0.19
N LYS A 111 -7.80 -10.63 -0.82
CA LYS A 111 -6.34 -10.51 -0.73
C LYS A 111 -5.92 -9.06 -0.64
N ILE A 112 -5.17 -8.73 0.41
CA ILE A 112 -4.54 -7.42 0.62
C ILE A 112 -3.07 -7.59 0.99
N VAL A 113 -2.30 -6.52 0.91
CA VAL A 113 -0.94 -6.47 1.44
C VAL A 113 -0.96 -5.83 2.82
N THR A 114 -0.38 -6.50 3.81
CA THR A 114 -0.28 -6.01 5.18
C THR A 114 1.17 -6.00 5.65
N ALA A 115 1.51 -5.02 6.51
CA ALA A 115 2.77 -5.03 7.24
C ALA A 115 2.72 -3.99 8.36
N PRO A 116 2.92 -4.34 9.58
CA PRO A 116 2.69 -5.62 10.28
C PRO A 116 1.23 -5.83 10.66
N THR A 117 0.34 -4.83 10.47
CA THR A 117 -1.09 -4.86 10.79
C THR A 117 -1.94 -4.42 9.62
N CYS A 118 -3.24 -4.72 9.65
CA CYS A 118 -4.18 -4.29 8.62
C CYS A 118 -4.53 -2.79 8.68
N GLY A 119 -4.18 -2.07 9.76
CA GLY A 119 -4.57 -0.67 9.96
C GLY A 119 -4.06 0.29 8.89
N ALA A 120 -2.84 0.08 8.41
CA ALA A 120 -2.22 0.91 7.37
C ALA A 120 -2.35 0.32 5.95
N SER A 121 -2.98 -0.84 5.80
CA SER A 121 -3.03 -1.58 4.52
C SER A 121 -3.71 -0.82 3.38
N GLY A 122 -4.59 0.13 3.68
CA GLY A 122 -5.24 0.99 2.69
C GLY A 122 -4.43 2.22 2.30
N ILE A 123 -3.60 2.75 3.21
CA ILE A 123 -2.92 4.05 3.02
C ILE A 123 -1.80 3.94 1.99
N LEU A 124 -0.87 3.01 2.20
CA LEU A 124 0.29 2.86 1.31
C LEU A 124 -0.10 2.52 -0.12
N PRO A 125 -0.97 1.52 -0.39
CA PRO A 125 -1.43 1.24 -1.74
C PRO A 125 -2.13 2.43 -2.40
N ALA A 126 -2.94 3.19 -1.65
CA ALA A 126 -3.65 4.35 -2.18
C ALA A 126 -2.70 5.45 -2.66
N VAL A 127 -1.69 5.77 -1.86
CA VAL A 127 -0.68 6.79 -2.20
C VAL A 127 0.16 6.34 -3.37
N LEU A 128 0.67 5.10 -3.35
CA LEU A 128 1.47 4.56 -4.45
C LEU A 128 0.67 4.50 -5.76
N PHE A 129 -0.58 4.06 -5.71
CA PHE A 129 -1.45 4.00 -6.89
C PHE A 129 -1.76 5.39 -7.44
N TYR A 130 -2.00 6.37 -6.56
CA TYR A 130 -2.18 7.76 -6.96
C TYR A 130 -0.93 8.30 -7.66
N CYS A 131 0.25 8.18 -7.05
CA CYS A 131 1.51 8.63 -7.65
C CYS A 131 1.76 7.97 -9.02
N TYR A 132 1.54 6.66 -9.12
CA TYR A 132 1.70 5.92 -10.38
C TYR A 132 0.77 6.42 -11.49
N LYS A 133 -0.45 6.85 -11.15
CA LYS A 133 -1.42 7.39 -12.11
C LYS A 133 -1.14 8.82 -12.56
N GLN A 134 -0.28 9.55 -11.84
CA GLN A 134 0.13 10.91 -12.18
C GLN A 134 1.42 10.96 -13.03
N LEU A 135 2.16 9.84 -13.08
CA LEU A 135 3.34 9.69 -13.94
C LEU A 135 2.95 9.34 -15.36
#